data_8591885336000e8a7fc345031c31ef83
#
_entry.id   8591885336000e8a7fc345031c31ef83
#
_cell.length_a   1.000
_cell.length_b   1.000
_cell.length_c   1.000
_cell.angle_alpha   90.00
_cell.angle_beta   90.00
_cell.angle_gamma   90.00
#
_symmetry.space_group_name_H-M   'P 1'
#
loop_
_entity.id
_entity.type
_entity.pdbx_description
1 polymer ?
#
loop_
_entity_poly.entity_id
_entity_poly.type
_entity_poly.pdbx_seq_one_letter_code
_entity_poly.pdbx_strand_id
1 'polypeptide(L)'
;FMDEYPPYWGDTGVRPFDFYDSKQQKFPRIPAFMIFDENGRRKYAMTQVFYNDADAAFALSPDNLEAVERGIFGKAETVEELAAAIGVSPRRLGQTIDEWNAAVRNGFDPEFRRQPGTMVMVDTPPFYFGEIYPTVINTQGGPRHNVRQEIVDPFGRAIPRLYAAGEC
;
A
#
# COMPACT_ATOMS: atom_id res chain seq x y z
N PHE A 1 -9.53 1.57 9.17
CA PHE A 1 -8.53 0.74 8.48
C PHE A 1 -9.03 0.32 7.11
N MET A 2 -8.10 -0.21 6.31
CA MET A 2 -8.40 -0.82 5.02
C MET A 2 -7.95 -2.27 5.06
N ASP A 3 -8.59 -3.11 4.24
CA ASP A 3 -8.22 -4.51 4.10
C ASP A 3 -6.82 -4.65 3.50
N GLU A 4 -5.96 -5.43 4.17
CA GLU A 4 -4.60 -5.74 3.75
C GLU A 4 -4.36 -7.26 3.73
N TYR A 5 -5.42 -8.04 3.58
CA TYR A 5 -5.35 -9.49 3.75
C TYR A 5 -4.50 -10.17 2.68
N PRO A 6 -3.46 -10.93 3.05
CA PRO A 6 -2.75 -11.82 2.13
C PRO A 6 -3.64 -13.04 1.76
N PRO A 7 -3.40 -13.76 0.66
CA PRO A 7 -2.21 -13.70 -0.20
C PRO A 7 -2.27 -12.66 -1.32
N TYR A 8 -3.41 -12.06 -1.56
CA TYR A 8 -3.62 -11.10 -2.66
C TYR A 8 -3.80 -9.68 -2.15
N TRP A 9 -2.95 -9.25 -1.21
CA TRP A 9 -2.99 -7.89 -0.71
C TRP A 9 -2.90 -6.83 -1.82
N GLY A 10 -2.27 -7.15 -2.96
CA GLY A 10 -2.28 -6.31 -4.14
C GLY A 10 -3.69 -6.09 -4.70
N ASP A 11 -4.54 -7.12 -4.67
CA ASP A 11 -5.93 -7.02 -5.14
C ASP A 11 -6.86 -6.47 -4.05
N THR A 12 -6.71 -6.90 -2.80
CA THR A 12 -7.58 -6.48 -1.71
C THR A 12 -7.23 -5.10 -1.18
N GLY A 13 -5.94 -4.78 -1.08
CA GLY A 13 -5.45 -3.48 -0.61
C GLY A 13 -5.77 -2.32 -1.57
N VAL A 14 -5.96 -2.57 -2.87
CA VAL A 14 -6.31 -1.53 -3.84
C VAL A 14 -7.80 -1.31 -4.02
N ARG A 15 -8.64 -2.31 -3.76
CA ARG A 15 -10.10 -2.21 -3.93
C ARG A 15 -10.76 -1.06 -3.15
N PRO A 16 -10.35 -0.73 -1.92
CA PRO A 16 -10.86 0.43 -1.22
C PRO A 16 -10.67 1.76 -1.96
N PHE A 17 -9.67 1.86 -2.83
CA PHE A 17 -9.41 3.06 -3.64
C PHE A 17 -10.35 3.21 -4.83
N ASP A 18 -11.01 2.13 -5.26
CA ASP A 18 -11.94 2.14 -6.40
C ASP A 18 -13.28 2.83 -6.08
N PHE A 19 -13.53 3.14 -4.79
CA PHE A 19 -14.76 3.80 -4.39
C PHE A 19 -14.78 5.25 -4.87
N TYR A 20 -15.68 5.54 -5.84
CA TYR A 20 -15.93 6.88 -6.33
C TYR A 20 -17.22 7.47 -5.74
N ASP A 21 -17.10 8.61 -5.08
CA ASP A 21 -18.26 9.36 -4.59
C ASP A 21 -18.78 10.28 -5.69
N SER A 22 -19.88 9.89 -6.32
CA SER A 22 -20.49 10.65 -7.42
C SER A 22 -21.07 12.01 -6.98
N LYS A 23 -21.41 12.19 -5.71
CA LYS A 23 -21.90 13.47 -5.18
C LYS A 23 -20.77 14.47 -5.02
N GLN A 24 -19.62 14.01 -4.51
CA GLN A 24 -18.44 14.83 -4.34
C GLN A 24 -17.53 14.85 -5.57
N GLN A 25 -17.81 14.01 -6.56
CA GLN A 25 -17.02 13.82 -7.79
C GLN A 25 -15.53 13.55 -7.51
N LYS A 26 -15.26 12.69 -6.52
CA LYS A 26 -13.88 12.34 -6.11
C LYS A 26 -13.77 10.92 -5.59
N PHE A 27 -12.56 10.44 -5.49
CA PHE A 27 -12.18 9.23 -4.75
C PHE A 27 -11.81 9.63 -3.32
N PRO A 28 -12.72 9.51 -2.33
CA PRO A 28 -12.50 10.05 -0.99
C PRO A 28 -11.43 9.31 -0.18
N ARG A 29 -10.93 8.19 -0.69
CA ARG A 29 -9.90 7.37 -0.06
C ARG A 29 -8.52 7.53 -0.72
N ILE A 30 -8.35 8.52 -1.59
CA ILE A 30 -7.08 8.85 -2.21
C ILE A 30 -6.72 10.31 -1.83
N PRO A 31 -5.60 10.52 -1.12
CA PRO A 31 -4.72 9.50 -0.55
C PRO A 31 -5.33 8.77 0.64
N ALA A 32 -4.82 7.57 0.94
CA ALA A 32 -4.94 6.96 2.25
C ALA A 32 -3.68 7.24 3.07
N PHE A 33 -3.67 6.86 4.35
CA PHE A 33 -2.51 7.03 5.21
C PHE A 33 -2.08 5.69 5.80
N MET A 34 -0.82 5.35 5.62
CA MET A 34 -0.16 4.32 6.40
C MET A 34 0.23 4.91 7.75
N ILE A 35 -0.12 4.23 8.83
CA ILE A 35 0.22 4.65 10.19
C ILE A 35 0.96 3.50 10.87
N PHE A 36 2.06 3.81 11.51
CA PHE A 36 2.84 2.88 12.30
C PHE A 36 3.54 3.61 13.46
N ASP A 37 4.01 2.86 14.42
CA ASP A 37 4.74 3.35 15.57
C ASP A 37 6.24 3.01 15.50
N GLU A 38 6.97 3.28 16.56
CA GLU A 38 8.40 2.98 16.64
C GLU A 38 8.69 1.47 16.53
N ASN A 39 7.81 0.60 17.01
CA ASN A 39 7.96 -0.84 16.86
C ASN A 39 7.76 -1.27 15.41
N GLY A 40 6.73 -0.74 14.75
CA GLY A 40 6.47 -0.96 13.33
C GLY A 40 7.63 -0.49 12.46
N ARG A 41 8.15 0.72 12.73
CA ARG A 41 9.31 1.28 12.05
C ARG A 41 10.54 0.36 12.05
N ARG A 42 10.81 -0.24 13.21
CA ARG A 42 11.98 -1.14 13.37
C ARG A 42 11.75 -2.52 12.79
N LYS A 43 10.50 -2.97 12.75
CA LYS A 43 10.16 -4.34 12.37
C LYS A 43 10.05 -4.54 10.87
N TYR A 44 9.57 -3.54 10.14
CA TYR A 44 9.27 -3.63 8.72
C TYR A 44 9.91 -2.51 7.92
N ALA A 45 10.53 -2.86 6.79
CA ALA A 45 10.85 -1.87 5.77
C ALA A 45 9.53 -1.43 5.08
N MET A 46 9.15 -0.16 5.28
CA MET A 46 7.88 0.38 4.80
C MET A 46 7.96 0.96 3.38
N THR A 47 9.17 1.08 2.84
CA THR A 47 9.42 1.56 1.50
C THR A 47 9.88 0.40 0.62
N GLN A 48 9.30 0.30 -0.57
CA GLN A 48 9.74 -0.68 -1.58
C GLN A 48 10.65 0.00 -2.60
N VAL A 49 11.66 -0.74 -3.04
CA VAL A 49 12.56 -0.31 -4.12
C VAL A 49 11.90 -0.71 -5.44
N PHE A 50 11.59 0.26 -6.31
CA PHE A 50 11.17 0.00 -7.67
C PHE A 50 12.39 0.06 -8.61
N TYR A 51 12.64 -1.03 -9.34
CA TYR A 51 13.92 -1.35 -9.97
C TYR A 51 14.17 -0.72 -11.36
N ASN A 52 13.22 0.06 -11.90
CA ASN A 52 13.31 0.44 -13.32
C ASN A 52 13.98 1.80 -13.58
N ASP A 53 14.38 2.51 -12.55
CA ASP A 53 15.10 3.77 -12.68
C ASP A 53 16.22 3.81 -11.65
N ALA A 54 17.46 3.74 -12.11
CA ALA A 54 18.61 3.74 -11.21
C ALA A 54 18.74 5.06 -10.42
N ASP A 55 18.22 6.15 -10.95
CA ASP A 55 18.22 7.47 -10.31
C ASP A 55 17.03 7.64 -9.36
N ALA A 56 15.94 6.88 -9.59
CA ALA A 56 14.75 6.82 -8.75
C ALA A 56 14.71 5.58 -7.86
N ALA A 57 15.68 4.71 -7.93
CA ALA A 57 15.83 3.57 -7.04
C ALA A 57 16.12 4.08 -5.61
N PHE A 58 15.05 4.28 -4.86
CA PHE A 58 15.13 4.61 -3.43
C PHE A 58 15.60 3.39 -2.65
N ALA A 59 16.89 3.15 -2.59
CA ALA A 59 17.47 2.28 -1.59
C ALA A 59 17.40 3.01 -0.24
N LEU A 60 16.19 3.08 0.34
CA LEU A 60 16.01 3.69 1.64
C LEU A 60 16.46 2.72 2.74
N SER A 61 16.89 3.26 3.87
CA SER A 61 17.32 2.46 4.99
C SER A 61 16.23 1.48 5.45
N PRO A 62 16.58 0.21 5.76
CA PRO A 62 15.60 -0.80 6.19
C PRO A 62 14.85 -0.44 7.46
N ASP A 63 15.41 0.45 8.27
CA ASP A 63 14.83 0.96 9.51
C ASP A 63 13.90 2.18 9.29
N ASN A 64 13.69 2.58 8.04
CA ASN A 64 12.83 3.71 7.62
C ASN A 64 13.28 5.10 8.06
N LEU A 65 14.42 5.27 8.72
CA LEU A 65 14.89 6.58 9.21
C LEU A 65 15.18 7.53 8.05
N GLU A 66 15.80 7.04 6.99
CA GLU A 66 16.06 7.84 5.80
C GLU A 66 14.78 8.38 5.16
N ALA A 67 13.70 7.58 5.17
CA ALA A 67 12.40 8.04 4.67
C ALA A 67 11.80 9.16 5.54
N VAL A 68 12.02 9.12 6.85
CA VAL A 68 11.64 10.19 7.78
C VAL A 68 12.48 11.44 7.54
N GLU A 69 13.79 11.31 7.41
CA GLU A 69 14.71 12.42 7.15
C GLU A 69 14.41 13.14 5.82
N ARG A 70 14.01 12.37 4.80
CA ARG A 70 13.61 12.92 3.49
C ARG A 70 12.19 13.48 3.47
N GLY A 71 11.43 13.36 4.56
CA GLY A 71 10.05 13.83 4.65
C GLY A 71 9.03 12.99 3.86
N ILE A 72 9.39 11.75 3.46
CA ILE A 72 8.47 10.77 2.87
C ILE A 72 7.50 10.31 3.96
N PHE A 73 8.01 10.05 5.16
CA PHE A 73 7.21 9.80 6.34
C PHE A 73 7.23 11.01 7.27
N GLY A 74 6.03 11.42 7.69
CA GLY A 74 5.87 12.35 8.78
C GLY A 74 6.01 11.65 10.14
N LYS A 75 6.31 12.44 11.17
CA LYS A 75 6.50 11.99 12.56
C LYS A 75 5.64 12.82 13.49
N ALA A 76 5.08 12.17 14.51
CA ALA A 76 4.29 12.81 15.56
C ALA A 76 4.60 12.12 16.91
N GLU A 77 4.63 12.89 17.98
CA GLU A 77 4.89 12.35 19.33
C GLU A 77 3.61 11.84 20.00
N THR A 78 2.44 12.32 19.56
CA THR A 78 1.15 11.90 20.11
C THR A 78 0.14 11.55 19.01
N VAL A 79 -0.92 10.84 19.39
CA VAL A 79 -2.03 10.51 18.46
C VAL A 79 -2.78 11.78 18.03
N GLU A 80 -2.86 12.77 18.88
CA GLU A 80 -3.47 14.07 18.57
C GLU A 80 -2.69 14.83 17.50
N GLU A 81 -1.36 14.87 17.63
CA GLU A 81 -0.47 15.46 16.63
C GLU A 81 -0.55 14.71 15.31
N LEU A 82 -0.53 13.37 15.38
CA LEU A 82 -0.71 12.51 14.20
C LEU A 82 -2.02 12.80 13.49
N ALA A 83 -3.12 12.86 14.24
CA ALA A 83 -4.46 13.16 13.70
C ALA A 83 -4.52 14.53 13.03
N ALA A 84 -3.90 15.54 13.66
CA ALA A 84 -3.82 16.89 13.11
C ALA A 84 -3.00 16.90 11.79
N ALA A 85 -1.88 16.19 11.76
CA ALA A 85 -1.00 16.12 10.58
C ALA A 85 -1.70 15.48 9.36
N ILE A 86 -2.53 14.44 9.57
CA ILE A 86 -3.26 13.76 8.49
C ILE A 86 -4.69 14.28 8.26
N GLY A 87 -5.10 15.32 9.01
CA GLY A 87 -6.38 15.98 8.80
C GLY A 87 -7.61 15.18 9.24
N VAL A 88 -7.47 14.31 10.26
CA VAL A 88 -8.58 13.49 10.79
C VAL A 88 -8.94 13.87 12.21
N SER A 89 -10.10 13.41 12.67
CA SER A 89 -10.52 13.63 14.07
C SER A 89 -9.63 12.85 15.04
N PRO A 90 -8.98 13.50 16.03
CA PRO A 90 -8.17 12.83 17.04
C PRO A 90 -8.94 11.76 17.81
N ARG A 91 -10.19 12.03 18.16
CA ARG A 91 -11.05 11.07 18.84
C ARG A 91 -11.29 9.82 18.02
N ARG A 92 -11.56 9.96 16.71
CA ARG A 92 -11.79 8.81 15.82
C ARG A 92 -10.52 8.02 15.59
N LEU A 93 -9.40 8.71 15.41
CA LEU A 93 -8.12 8.03 15.22
C LEU A 93 -7.73 7.24 16.48
N GLY A 94 -7.86 7.86 17.66
CA GLY A 94 -7.61 7.18 18.94
C GLY A 94 -8.47 5.93 19.10
N GLN A 95 -9.77 6.05 18.87
CA GLN A 95 -10.68 4.89 18.91
C GLN A 95 -10.23 3.78 17.93
N THR A 96 -9.88 4.13 16.70
CA THR A 96 -9.42 3.16 15.70
C THR A 96 -8.13 2.45 16.13
N ILE A 97 -7.19 3.19 16.71
CA ILE A 97 -5.93 2.62 17.25
C ILE A 97 -6.23 1.70 18.45
N ASP A 98 -7.13 2.09 19.34
CA ASP A 98 -7.52 1.27 20.50
C ASP A 98 -8.18 -0.05 20.07
N GLU A 99 -9.10 0.00 19.09
CA GLU A 99 -9.75 -1.17 18.50
C GLU A 99 -8.73 -2.10 17.84
N TRP A 100 -7.80 -1.55 17.07
CA TRP A 100 -6.71 -2.30 16.48
C TRP A 100 -5.81 -2.96 17.53
N ASN A 101 -5.38 -2.21 18.53
CA ASN A 101 -4.54 -2.73 19.61
C ASN A 101 -5.26 -3.81 20.43
N ALA A 102 -6.57 -3.70 20.59
CA ALA A 102 -7.37 -4.76 21.21
C ALA A 102 -7.40 -6.03 20.33
N ALA A 103 -7.55 -5.89 19.02
CA ALA A 103 -7.49 -7.02 18.09
C ALA A 103 -6.13 -7.71 18.12
N VAL A 104 -5.03 -6.93 18.16
CA VAL A 104 -3.66 -7.48 18.28
C VAL A 104 -3.49 -8.27 19.58
N ARG A 105 -3.94 -7.73 20.73
CA ARG A 105 -3.87 -8.43 22.02
C ARG A 105 -4.69 -9.73 22.03
N ASN A 106 -5.81 -9.73 21.33
CA ASN A 106 -6.68 -10.90 21.23
C ASN A 106 -6.21 -11.92 20.18
N GLY A 107 -5.19 -11.57 19.37
CA GLY A 107 -4.68 -12.43 18.30
C GLY A 107 -5.66 -12.65 17.14
N PHE A 108 -6.66 -11.80 17.01
CA PHE A 108 -7.69 -11.92 15.97
C PHE A 108 -8.21 -10.54 15.55
N ASP A 109 -8.19 -10.29 14.24
CA ASP A 109 -8.79 -9.10 13.62
C ASP A 109 -10.23 -9.43 13.19
N PRO A 110 -11.23 -8.84 13.85
CA PRO A 110 -12.64 -9.13 13.56
C PRO A 110 -13.12 -8.46 12.26
N GLU A 111 -12.46 -7.40 11.81
CA GLU A 111 -12.88 -6.60 10.67
C GLU A 111 -12.37 -7.19 9.34
N PHE A 112 -11.07 -7.40 9.23
CA PHE A 112 -10.42 -7.84 7.98
C PHE A 112 -9.76 -9.22 8.09
N ARG A 113 -9.78 -9.85 9.27
CA ARG A 113 -9.20 -11.18 9.52
C ARG A 113 -7.71 -11.26 9.17
N ARG A 114 -6.98 -10.20 9.43
CA ARG A 114 -5.54 -10.14 9.20
C ARG A 114 -4.83 -11.28 9.95
N GLN A 115 -3.80 -11.85 9.33
CA GLN A 115 -3.05 -12.95 9.95
C GLN A 115 -2.36 -12.48 11.25
N PRO A 116 -2.53 -13.20 12.37
CA PRO A 116 -2.02 -12.77 13.67
C PRO A 116 -0.52 -12.47 13.69
N GLY A 117 0.28 -13.26 12.97
CA GLY A 117 1.74 -13.09 12.89
C GLY A 117 2.20 -11.80 12.20
N THR A 118 1.29 -11.10 11.50
CA THR A 118 1.57 -9.82 10.83
C THR A 118 1.02 -8.62 11.59
N MET A 119 0.28 -8.86 12.67
CA MET A 119 -0.33 -7.80 13.47
C MET A 119 0.69 -7.22 14.46
N VAL A 120 0.80 -5.91 14.50
CA VAL A 120 1.68 -5.16 15.41
C VAL A 120 0.86 -4.08 16.09
N MET A 121 1.06 -3.90 17.38
CA MET A 121 0.42 -2.81 18.12
C MET A 121 0.93 -1.44 17.63
N VAL A 122 0.09 -0.45 17.77
CA VAL A 122 0.42 0.95 17.51
C VAL A 122 0.26 1.69 18.84
N ASP A 123 1.29 1.60 19.71
CA ASP A 123 1.23 2.10 21.09
C ASP A 123 2.54 2.72 21.59
N THR A 124 3.60 2.65 20.79
CA THR A 124 4.93 3.11 21.20
C THR A 124 5.34 4.34 20.40
N PRO A 125 5.28 5.55 20.96
CA PRO A 125 5.73 6.75 20.27
C PRO A 125 7.26 6.71 19.99
N PRO A 126 7.73 7.48 18.99
CA PRO A 126 6.91 8.33 18.13
C PRO A 126 6.08 7.53 17.12
N PHE A 127 5.00 8.16 16.66
CA PHE A 127 4.17 7.66 15.59
C PHE A 127 4.61 8.23 14.25
N TYR A 128 4.40 7.44 13.20
CA TYR A 128 4.77 7.82 11.83
C TYR A 128 3.58 7.67 10.91
N PHE A 129 3.59 8.44 9.83
CA PHE A 129 2.57 8.35 8.80
C PHE A 129 3.15 8.64 7.42
N GLY A 130 2.56 8.04 6.40
CA GLY A 130 2.89 8.31 5.01
C GLY A 130 1.64 8.23 4.14
N GLU A 131 1.57 9.05 3.10
CA GLU A 131 0.50 8.98 2.11
C GLU A 131 0.64 7.75 1.22
N ILE A 132 -0.48 7.10 0.96
CA ILE A 132 -0.56 5.92 0.09
C ILE A 132 -1.46 6.25 -1.08
N TYR A 133 -0.96 5.97 -2.28
CA TYR A 133 -1.67 6.10 -3.53
C TYR A 133 -1.73 4.76 -4.25
N PRO A 134 -2.86 4.42 -4.90
CA PRO A 134 -2.89 3.26 -5.77
C PRO A 134 -1.95 3.48 -6.96
N THR A 135 -1.21 2.44 -7.31
CA THR A 135 -0.32 2.49 -8.47
C THR A 135 -0.47 1.22 -9.31
N VAL A 136 -0.13 1.32 -10.58
CA VAL A 136 -0.08 0.17 -11.47
C VAL A 136 1.35 -0.37 -11.42
N ILE A 137 1.49 -1.62 -11.00
CA ILE A 137 2.78 -2.31 -10.96
C ILE A 137 3.10 -2.90 -12.33
N ASN A 138 2.10 -3.53 -12.96
CA ASN A 138 2.20 -4.18 -14.26
C ASN A 138 0.85 -4.24 -14.96
N THR A 139 0.85 -4.63 -16.21
CA THR A 139 -0.37 -4.92 -16.97
C THR A 139 -0.36 -6.40 -17.33
N GLN A 140 -1.39 -7.12 -16.93
CA GLN A 140 -1.57 -8.52 -17.27
C GLN A 140 -2.49 -8.62 -18.47
N GLY A 141 -1.97 -9.27 -19.54
CA GLY A 141 -2.65 -9.38 -20.82
C GLY A 141 -2.08 -8.41 -21.85
N GLY A 142 -2.25 -8.75 -23.11
CA GLY A 142 -1.71 -8.02 -24.23
C GLY A 142 -2.17 -8.61 -25.56
N PRO A 143 -1.45 -8.36 -26.65
CA PRO A 143 -1.80 -8.88 -27.94
C PRO A 143 -1.70 -10.41 -27.95
N ARG A 144 -2.67 -11.05 -28.62
CA ARG A 144 -2.63 -12.51 -28.78
C ARG A 144 -1.39 -12.94 -29.55
N HIS A 145 -0.64 -13.89 -29.03
CA HIS A 145 0.56 -14.46 -29.66
C HIS A 145 0.49 -15.98 -29.74
N ASN A 146 1.32 -16.57 -30.60
CA ASN A 146 1.48 -18.02 -30.75
C ASN A 146 2.64 -18.54 -29.88
N VAL A 147 2.90 -19.84 -29.93
CA VAL A 147 3.98 -20.51 -29.18
C VAL A 147 5.39 -20.04 -29.55
N ARG A 148 5.55 -19.32 -30.64
CA ARG A 148 6.81 -18.68 -31.06
C ARG A 148 6.85 -17.20 -30.67
N GLN A 149 5.86 -16.76 -29.85
CA GLN A 149 5.71 -15.37 -29.39
C GLN A 149 5.47 -14.37 -30.54
N GLU A 150 5.12 -14.84 -31.74
CA GLU A 150 4.70 -13.98 -32.82
C GLU A 150 3.29 -13.47 -32.56
N ILE A 151 3.07 -12.16 -32.61
CA ILE A 151 1.73 -11.58 -32.50
C ILE A 151 0.90 -12.02 -33.69
N VAL A 152 -0.33 -12.43 -33.43
CA VAL A 152 -1.26 -12.87 -34.45
C VAL A 152 -2.39 -11.86 -34.67
N ASP A 153 -2.80 -11.75 -35.93
CA ASP A 153 -3.96 -10.94 -36.30
C ASP A 153 -5.28 -11.58 -35.79
N PRO A 154 -6.44 -10.94 -35.93
CA PRO A 154 -7.72 -11.50 -35.53
C PRO A 154 -8.09 -12.81 -36.20
N PHE A 155 -7.43 -13.16 -37.32
CA PHE A 155 -7.62 -14.40 -38.11
C PHE A 155 -6.62 -15.48 -37.75
N GLY A 156 -5.73 -15.22 -36.76
CA GLY A 156 -4.72 -16.18 -36.29
C GLY A 156 -3.44 -16.25 -37.13
N ARG A 157 -3.20 -15.31 -38.06
CA ARG A 157 -1.99 -15.23 -38.85
C ARG A 157 -0.94 -14.42 -38.13
N ALA A 158 0.31 -14.92 -38.14
CA ALA A 158 1.43 -14.17 -37.55
C ALA A 158 1.68 -12.85 -38.31
N ILE A 159 1.80 -11.76 -37.56
CA ILE A 159 2.21 -10.47 -38.11
C ILE A 159 3.75 -10.50 -38.25
N PRO A 160 4.31 -10.38 -39.47
CA PRO A 160 5.73 -10.50 -39.64
C PRO A 160 6.57 -9.53 -38.83
N ARG A 161 7.58 -10.02 -38.14
CA ARG A 161 8.53 -9.24 -37.33
C ARG A 161 7.93 -8.54 -36.09
N LEU A 162 6.74 -8.96 -35.66
CA LEU A 162 6.11 -8.44 -34.46
C LEU A 162 5.99 -9.56 -33.42
N TYR A 163 6.58 -9.33 -32.26
CA TYR A 163 6.67 -10.32 -31.18
C TYR A 163 6.19 -9.70 -29.87
N ALA A 164 5.69 -10.54 -28.97
CA ALA A 164 5.35 -10.16 -27.61
C ALA A 164 6.03 -11.12 -26.62
N ALA A 165 6.53 -10.58 -25.53
CA ALA A 165 7.15 -11.34 -24.45
C ALA A 165 6.84 -10.68 -23.10
N GLY A 166 6.82 -11.49 -22.02
CA GLY A 166 6.51 -11.06 -20.68
C GLY A 166 5.09 -11.43 -20.27
N GLU A 167 4.37 -10.53 -19.67
CA GLU A 167 3.01 -10.76 -19.15
C GLU A 167 1.89 -10.51 -20.20
N CYS A 168 2.18 -10.69 -21.46
CA CYS A 168 1.24 -10.52 -22.56
C CYS A 168 0.65 -11.85 -23.04
#